data_9da9138554a367a8c9e7be9304b5e828
#
_entry.id   9da9138554a367a8c9e7be9304b5e828
#
_cell.length_a   1.000
_cell.length_b   1.000
_cell.length_c   1.000
_cell.angle_alpha   90.00
_cell.angle_beta   90.00
_cell.angle_gamma   90.00
#
_symmetry.space_group_name_H-M   'P 1'
#
loop_
_entity.id
_entity.type
_entity.pdbx_description
1 polymer ?
#
loop_
_entity_poly.entity_id
_entity_poly.type
_entity_poly.pdbx_seq_one_letter_code
_entity_poly.pdbx_strand_id
1 'polypeptide(L)'
;MIWAGTRNGLACVSGVLNTQTKDYDYSVISFDESDGLVSAIFNPNAVHKARDGRLYFGCTKGYSVFDPEKIRFNKQVPMPKITSLVIGNEEIVPFKEYDGCQVLKQSITHLKELELSYDQNNFSLYFSAMSYIHPMKNQYRYQLKGLDKTWNMSRNGMVNYSNLAPGSYELIIYASNNDNVWSVEPLVLEIVIKPPFWFSWWAIMIYILLILYAIWYIINFNLRK
;
A
#
# COMPACT_ATOMS: atom_id res chain seq x y z
N MET A 1 9.01 -22.60 19.33
CA MET A 1 9.14 -22.54 17.87
C MET A 1 8.94 -23.90 17.25
N ILE A 2 8.10 -24.00 16.23
CA ILE A 2 7.84 -25.21 15.46
C ILE A 2 8.28 -24.94 14.02
N TRP A 3 9.01 -25.87 13.44
CA TRP A 3 9.45 -25.79 12.03
C TRP A 3 8.69 -26.80 11.21
N ALA A 4 8.15 -26.38 10.08
CA ALA A 4 7.35 -27.22 9.19
C ALA A 4 7.81 -27.05 7.75
N GLY A 5 8.13 -28.18 7.08
CA GLY A 5 8.35 -28.21 5.64
C GLY A 5 7.01 -28.18 4.90
N THR A 6 6.90 -27.31 3.91
CA THR A 6 5.70 -27.14 3.11
C THR A 6 5.99 -27.34 1.62
N ARG A 7 4.98 -27.19 0.77
CA ARG A 7 5.16 -27.15 -0.69
C ARG A 7 5.59 -25.77 -1.19
N ASN A 8 5.72 -24.79 -0.28
CA ASN A 8 6.10 -23.41 -0.61
C ASN A 8 7.16 -22.88 0.37
N GLY A 9 8.15 -23.70 0.71
CA GLY A 9 9.25 -23.36 1.61
C GLY A 9 9.12 -23.97 2.99
N LEU A 10 9.91 -23.44 3.93
CA LEU A 10 9.86 -23.77 5.35
C LEU A 10 9.05 -22.71 6.11
N ALA A 11 8.24 -23.13 7.03
CA ALA A 11 7.52 -22.26 7.95
C ALA A 11 8.08 -22.41 9.37
N CYS A 12 8.40 -21.28 10.01
CA CYS A 12 8.68 -21.20 11.43
C CYS A 12 7.47 -20.61 12.14
N VAL A 13 6.84 -21.40 13.01
CA VAL A 13 5.70 -20.97 13.80
C VAL A 13 6.16 -20.73 15.23
N SER A 14 5.95 -19.53 15.72
CA SER A 14 6.15 -19.19 17.14
C SER A 14 4.83 -18.75 17.74
N GLY A 15 4.55 -19.21 18.98
CA GLY A 15 3.39 -18.78 19.76
C GLY A 15 3.84 -18.08 21.02
N VAL A 16 3.22 -16.95 21.33
CA VAL A 16 3.37 -16.24 22.60
C VAL A 16 2.03 -16.28 23.32
N LEU A 17 2.04 -16.72 24.57
CA LEU A 17 0.83 -16.74 25.38
C LEU A 17 0.39 -15.30 25.69
N ASN A 18 -0.78 -14.94 25.22
CA ASN A 18 -1.41 -13.67 25.57
C ASN A 18 -2.03 -13.82 26.98
N THR A 19 -1.45 -13.11 27.95
CA THR A 19 -1.88 -13.21 29.35
C THR A 19 -3.26 -12.60 29.61
N GLN A 20 -3.74 -11.75 28.72
CA GLN A 20 -5.07 -11.12 28.84
C GLN A 20 -6.18 -12.01 28.30
N THR A 21 -5.97 -12.61 27.13
CA THR A 21 -6.98 -13.47 26.46
C THR A 21 -6.84 -14.93 26.86
N LYS A 22 -5.74 -15.35 27.49
CA LYS A 22 -5.34 -16.74 27.79
C LYS A 22 -5.25 -17.63 26.53
N ASP A 23 -5.07 -17.01 25.36
CA ASP A 23 -4.89 -17.66 24.07
C ASP A 23 -3.47 -17.43 23.54
N TYR A 24 -3.07 -18.15 22.50
CA TYR A 24 -1.75 -17.99 21.89
C TYR A 24 -1.84 -17.10 20.66
N ASP A 25 -1.06 -16.03 20.69
CA ASP A 25 -0.79 -15.22 19.48
C ASP A 25 0.30 -15.94 18.67
N TYR A 26 -0.06 -16.42 17.48
CA TYR A 26 0.85 -17.12 16.60
C TYR A 26 1.47 -16.17 15.58
N SER A 27 2.79 -16.27 15.42
CA SER A 27 3.54 -15.63 14.34
C SER A 27 4.10 -16.72 13.43
N VAL A 28 3.92 -16.55 12.12
CA VAL A 28 4.43 -17.46 11.10
C VAL A 28 5.39 -16.71 10.22
N ILE A 29 6.63 -17.19 10.13
CA ILE A 29 7.66 -16.67 9.23
C ILE A 29 7.96 -17.75 8.21
N SER A 30 7.93 -17.37 6.93
CA SER A 30 8.17 -18.28 5.81
C SER A 30 9.53 -18.03 5.19
N PHE A 31 10.24 -19.11 4.92
CA PHE A 31 11.55 -19.13 4.23
C PHE A 31 11.39 -19.82 2.89
N ASP A 32 12.02 -19.31 1.87
CA ASP A 32 12.00 -19.83 0.50
C ASP A 32 13.42 -19.90 -0.11
N GLU A 33 13.52 -20.14 -1.41
CA GLU A 33 14.79 -20.23 -2.10
C GLU A 33 15.59 -18.91 -2.03
N SER A 34 14.94 -17.76 -1.87
CA SER A 34 15.60 -16.45 -1.70
C SER A 34 16.32 -16.31 -0.35
N ASP A 35 15.93 -17.09 0.64
CA ASP A 35 16.59 -17.17 1.96
C ASP A 35 17.73 -18.19 1.99
N GLY A 36 18.02 -18.84 0.84
CA GLY A 36 19.09 -19.83 0.72
C GLY A 36 18.64 -21.27 0.87
N LEU A 37 17.34 -21.57 0.83
CA LEU A 37 16.86 -22.94 0.77
C LEU A 37 17.17 -23.56 -0.61
N VAL A 38 17.49 -24.85 -0.61
CA VAL A 38 17.82 -25.62 -1.84
C VAL A 38 16.59 -25.77 -2.74
N SER A 39 15.40 -25.82 -2.16
CA SER A 39 14.12 -25.95 -2.88
C SER A 39 12.99 -25.40 -2.04
N ALA A 40 11.95 -24.92 -2.69
CA ALA A 40 10.70 -24.55 -2.03
C ALA A 40 9.81 -25.77 -1.68
N ILE A 41 10.03 -26.94 -2.30
CA ILE A 41 9.17 -28.12 -2.15
C ILE A 41 9.83 -29.13 -1.23
N PHE A 42 9.30 -29.28 -0.02
CA PHE A 42 9.78 -30.24 0.98
C PHE A 42 8.95 -31.51 0.97
N ASN A 43 9.64 -32.64 1.19
CA ASN A 43 9.01 -33.94 1.21
C ASN A 43 8.33 -34.19 2.57
N PRO A 44 7.10 -34.77 2.59
CA PRO A 44 6.46 -35.14 3.84
C PRO A 44 7.33 -36.10 4.65
N ASN A 45 7.35 -35.92 5.98
CA ASN A 45 8.09 -36.77 6.94
C ASN A 45 9.63 -36.81 6.74
N ALA A 46 10.20 -36.02 5.85
CA ALA A 46 11.64 -35.94 5.60
C ALA A 46 12.29 -34.86 6.48
N VAL A 47 12.18 -35.03 7.80
CA VAL A 47 12.75 -34.09 8.78
C VAL A 47 13.52 -34.85 9.84
N HIS A 48 14.71 -34.31 10.21
CA HIS A 48 15.54 -34.87 11.27
C HIS A 48 16.17 -33.76 12.10
N LYS A 49 16.14 -33.88 13.41
CA LYS A 49 16.92 -33.02 14.33
C LYS A 49 18.16 -33.78 14.80
N ALA A 50 19.32 -33.28 14.45
CA ALA A 50 20.60 -33.87 14.85
C ALA A 50 20.91 -33.58 16.32
N ARG A 51 21.86 -34.33 16.88
CA ARG A 51 22.30 -34.20 18.29
C ARG A 51 22.94 -32.83 18.60
N ASP A 52 23.50 -32.17 17.59
CA ASP A 52 24.06 -30.82 17.66
C ASP A 52 23.04 -29.68 17.53
N GLY A 53 21.74 -30.02 17.47
CA GLY A 53 20.63 -29.08 17.38
C GLY A 53 20.24 -28.68 15.97
N ARG A 54 21.05 -28.99 14.95
CA ARG A 54 20.73 -28.68 13.55
C ARG A 54 19.51 -29.44 13.06
N LEU A 55 18.72 -28.75 12.23
CA LEU A 55 17.55 -29.34 11.56
C LEU A 55 17.87 -29.65 10.10
N TYR A 56 17.49 -30.83 9.67
CA TYR A 56 17.62 -31.33 8.31
C TYR A 56 16.23 -31.52 7.72
N PHE A 57 15.98 -30.92 6.58
CA PHE A 57 14.71 -31.04 5.85
C PHE A 57 14.98 -31.54 4.44
N GLY A 58 14.46 -32.73 4.12
CA GLY A 58 14.55 -33.31 2.79
C GLY A 58 13.62 -32.61 1.80
N CYS A 59 14.10 -32.29 0.63
CA CYS A 59 13.36 -31.64 -0.43
C CYS A 59 13.62 -32.33 -1.78
N THR A 60 12.91 -31.93 -2.82
CA THR A 60 12.99 -32.55 -4.16
C THR A 60 14.36 -32.45 -4.80
N LYS A 61 15.17 -31.45 -4.42
CA LYS A 61 16.51 -31.19 -4.97
C LYS A 61 17.66 -31.59 -4.02
N GLY A 62 17.35 -32.26 -2.90
CA GLY A 62 18.36 -32.64 -1.91
C GLY A 62 17.84 -32.42 -0.49
N TYR A 63 18.60 -31.70 0.33
CA TYR A 63 18.18 -31.35 1.68
C TYR A 63 18.69 -29.96 2.07
N SER A 64 17.92 -29.28 2.91
CA SER A 64 18.34 -28.05 3.57
C SER A 64 18.74 -28.35 5.01
N VAL A 65 19.84 -27.76 5.48
CA VAL A 65 20.31 -27.90 6.86
C VAL A 65 20.59 -26.53 7.45
N PHE A 66 20.13 -26.29 8.65
CA PHE A 66 20.37 -25.05 9.37
C PHE A 66 20.31 -25.24 10.88
N ASP A 67 20.88 -24.29 11.59
CA ASP A 67 20.85 -24.21 13.04
C ASP A 67 19.76 -23.17 13.44
N PRO A 68 18.64 -23.59 14.03
CA PRO A 68 17.56 -22.67 14.39
C PRO A 68 17.99 -21.54 15.34
N GLU A 69 19.02 -21.77 16.16
CA GLU A 69 19.52 -20.78 17.13
C GLU A 69 20.38 -19.70 16.47
N LYS A 70 20.91 -19.96 15.27
CA LYS A 70 21.71 -19.03 14.49
C LYS A 70 20.91 -18.17 13.52
N ILE A 71 19.64 -18.48 13.33
CA ILE A 71 18.76 -17.67 12.47
C ILE A 71 18.52 -16.33 13.15
N ARG A 72 18.85 -15.25 12.44
CA ARG A 72 18.66 -13.89 12.91
C ARG A 72 17.47 -13.28 12.18
N PHE A 73 16.46 -12.92 12.93
CA PHE A 73 15.29 -12.20 12.42
C PHE A 73 15.58 -10.69 12.32
N ASN A 74 15.10 -10.08 11.29
CA ASN A 74 15.17 -8.64 11.09
C ASN A 74 14.18 -7.93 12.01
N LYS A 75 14.70 -7.35 13.08
CA LYS A 75 13.90 -6.57 14.06
C LYS A 75 13.79 -5.09 13.70
N GLN A 76 14.37 -4.67 12.59
CA GLN A 76 14.32 -3.27 12.17
C GLN A 76 12.88 -2.89 11.82
N VAL A 77 12.38 -1.87 12.49
CA VAL A 77 11.06 -1.30 12.20
C VAL A 77 11.11 -0.54 10.88
N PRO A 78 10.27 -0.89 9.89
CA PRO A 78 10.26 -0.19 8.61
C PRO A 78 9.66 1.21 8.74
N MET A 79 10.09 2.11 7.85
CA MET A 79 9.59 3.47 7.76
C MET A 79 9.01 3.68 6.36
N PRO A 80 7.70 3.55 6.17
CA PRO A 80 7.10 3.69 4.85
C PRO A 80 7.28 5.11 4.30
N LYS A 81 7.66 5.20 3.02
CA LYS A 81 7.80 6.45 2.28
C LYS A 81 7.19 6.32 0.90
N ILE A 82 6.57 7.40 0.42
CA ILE A 82 6.14 7.48 -0.97
C ILE A 82 7.39 7.70 -1.83
N THR A 83 7.49 6.96 -2.92
CA THR A 83 8.66 6.98 -3.81
C THR A 83 8.35 7.59 -5.16
N SER A 84 7.14 7.41 -5.69
CA SER A 84 6.74 7.95 -6.99
C SER A 84 5.22 8.17 -7.06
N LEU A 85 4.83 9.15 -7.88
CA LEU A 85 3.45 9.44 -8.28
C LEU A 85 3.37 9.33 -9.79
N VAL A 86 2.39 8.56 -10.28
CA VAL A 86 2.08 8.44 -11.71
C VAL A 86 0.65 8.91 -11.91
N ILE A 87 0.44 9.85 -12.84
CA ILE A 87 -0.88 10.33 -13.25
C ILE A 87 -1.12 9.87 -14.70
N GLY A 88 -2.20 9.13 -14.92
CA GLY A 88 -2.38 8.45 -16.19
C GLY A 88 -1.26 7.45 -16.45
N ASN A 89 -0.36 7.75 -17.40
CA ASN A 89 0.80 6.93 -17.74
C ASN A 89 2.13 7.69 -17.58
N GLU A 90 2.12 8.88 -16.98
CA GLU A 90 3.29 9.73 -16.84
C GLU A 90 3.72 9.82 -15.38
N GLU A 91 5.01 9.59 -15.12
CA GLU A 91 5.60 9.79 -13.80
C GLU A 91 5.79 11.28 -13.52
N ILE A 92 5.25 11.73 -12.40
CA ILE A 92 5.31 13.13 -12.00
C ILE A 92 6.61 13.43 -11.25
N VAL A 93 7.44 14.23 -11.89
CA VAL A 93 8.73 14.65 -11.33
C VAL A 93 8.54 15.95 -10.54
N PRO A 94 9.14 16.08 -9.33
CA PRO A 94 9.11 17.33 -8.57
C PRO A 94 9.60 18.53 -9.40
N PHE A 95 8.98 19.68 -9.20
CA PHE A 95 9.30 20.97 -9.85
C PHE A 95 9.07 21.02 -11.37
N LYS A 96 8.56 19.94 -11.99
CA LYS A 96 8.19 19.93 -13.40
C LYS A 96 6.70 20.25 -13.56
N GLU A 97 6.35 20.97 -14.62
CA GLU A 97 4.97 21.21 -15.01
C GLU A 97 4.37 19.97 -15.68
N TYR A 98 3.13 19.68 -15.32
CA TYR A 98 2.29 18.65 -15.91
C TYR A 98 0.94 19.30 -16.24
N ASP A 99 0.53 19.26 -17.50
CA ASP A 99 -0.67 19.96 -18.00
C ASP A 99 -0.77 21.43 -17.58
N GLY A 100 0.37 22.16 -17.64
CA GLY A 100 0.43 23.58 -17.28
C GLY A 100 0.35 23.88 -15.79
N CYS A 101 0.38 22.85 -14.94
CA CYS A 101 0.36 22.98 -13.49
C CYS A 101 1.53 22.23 -12.84
N GLN A 102 2.11 22.81 -11.81
CA GLN A 102 3.13 22.16 -10.99
C GLN A 102 2.45 21.33 -9.89
N VAL A 103 2.32 20.00 -10.13
CA VAL A 103 1.66 19.08 -9.19
C VAL A 103 2.51 18.87 -7.93
N LEU A 104 3.83 18.68 -8.09
CA LEU A 104 4.75 18.46 -6.98
C LEU A 104 5.67 19.66 -6.78
N LYS A 105 5.43 20.44 -5.71
CA LYS A 105 6.24 21.60 -5.32
C LYS A 105 7.46 21.24 -4.47
N GLN A 106 7.56 19.98 -4.06
CA GLN A 106 8.65 19.42 -3.26
C GLN A 106 8.82 17.94 -3.55
N SER A 107 9.87 17.31 -2.98
CA SER A 107 10.06 15.88 -3.11
C SER A 107 8.86 15.11 -2.54
N ILE A 108 8.39 14.12 -3.29
CA ILE A 108 7.23 13.31 -2.91
C ILE A 108 7.43 12.57 -1.58
N THR A 109 8.66 12.24 -1.22
CA THR A 109 9.01 11.56 0.05
C THR A 109 8.70 12.39 1.30
N HIS A 110 8.56 13.70 1.15
CA HIS A 110 8.25 14.65 2.22
C HIS A 110 6.86 15.25 2.10
N LEU A 111 6.11 14.85 1.07
CA LEU A 111 4.78 15.37 0.80
C LEU A 111 3.80 14.91 1.89
N LYS A 112 3.08 15.86 2.47
CA LYS A 112 1.99 15.60 3.42
C LYS A 112 0.61 15.77 2.80
N GLU A 113 0.54 16.60 1.75
CA GLU A 113 -0.67 16.93 1.03
C GLU A 113 -0.41 16.88 -0.47
N LEU A 114 -1.28 16.20 -1.21
CA LEU A 114 -1.28 16.07 -2.66
C LEU A 114 -2.55 16.71 -3.21
N GLU A 115 -2.39 17.83 -3.91
CA GLU A 115 -3.48 18.50 -4.60
C GLU A 115 -3.53 18.05 -6.06
N LEU A 116 -4.67 17.52 -6.49
CA LEU A 116 -4.94 17.10 -7.86
C LEU A 116 -6.12 17.85 -8.44
N SER A 117 -6.09 18.11 -9.75
CA SER A 117 -7.22 18.63 -10.50
C SER A 117 -8.24 17.52 -10.75
N TYR A 118 -9.47 17.87 -11.10
CA TYR A 118 -10.55 16.91 -11.38
C TYR A 118 -10.22 15.92 -12.52
N ASP A 119 -9.39 16.30 -13.47
CA ASP A 119 -8.92 15.52 -14.61
C ASP A 119 -7.73 14.60 -14.26
N GLN A 120 -7.07 14.86 -13.13
CA GLN A 120 -5.96 14.07 -12.58
C GLN A 120 -6.43 13.01 -11.57
N ASN A 121 -7.70 12.61 -11.61
CA ASN A 121 -8.34 11.72 -10.64
C ASN A 121 -8.03 10.23 -10.88
N ASN A 122 -7.16 9.91 -11.85
CA ASN A 122 -6.62 8.58 -12.13
C ASN A 122 -5.11 8.62 -11.87
N PHE A 123 -4.70 8.05 -10.74
CA PHE A 123 -3.29 8.08 -10.36
C PHE A 123 -2.86 6.83 -9.60
N SER A 124 -1.56 6.56 -9.66
CA SER A 124 -0.91 5.50 -8.90
C SER A 124 0.15 6.09 -7.98
N LEU A 125 0.18 5.63 -6.74
CA LEU A 125 1.21 5.94 -5.77
C LEU A 125 2.06 4.71 -5.51
N TYR A 126 3.37 4.90 -5.62
CA TYR A 126 4.37 3.90 -5.25
C TYR A 126 4.96 4.26 -3.90
N PHE A 127 5.19 3.25 -3.08
CA PHE A 127 5.75 3.42 -1.75
C PHE A 127 6.67 2.27 -1.39
N SER A 128 7.59 2.52 -0.48
CA SER A 128 8.56 1.54 -0.02
C SER A 128 8.61 1.51 1.50
N ALA A 129 8.83 0.32 2.06
CA ALA A 129 9.06 0.11 3.49
C ALA A 129 10.43 0.62 3.97
N MET A 130 11.33 1.01 3.05
CA MET A 130 12.75 1.31 3.31
C MET A 130 13.48 0.18 4.05
N SER A 131 13.04 -1.06 3.84
CA SER A 131 13.67 -2.28 4.32
C SER A 131 14.25 -3.06 3.14
N TYR A 132 15.58 -3.18 3.08
CA TYR A 132 16.31 -3.64 1.90
C TYR A 132 16.87 -5.05 2.02
N ILE A 133 16.69 -5.74 3.16
CA ILE A 133 17.22 -7.10 3.36
C ILE A 133 16.54 -8.08 2.40
N HIS A 134 15.21 -8.10 2.37
CA HIS A 134 14.40 -8.87 1.43
C HIS A 134 13.18 -8.05 0.97
N PRO A 135 13.37 -7.10 0.03
CA PRO A 135 12.30 -6.16 -0.35
C PRO A 135 11.04 -6.84 -0.90
N MET A 136 11.21 -7.99 -1.58
CA MET A 136 10.09 -8.76 -2.15
C MET A 136 9.17 -9.40 -1.09
N LYS A 137 9.64 -9.50 0.16
CA LYS A 137 8.86 -10.03 1.29
C LYS A 137 8.21 -8.95 2.12
N ASN A 138 8.50 -7.69 1.85
CA ASN A 138 7.83 -6.58 2.52
C ASN A 138 6.32 -6.62 2.20
N GLN A 139 5.52 -6.25 3.18
CA GLN A 139 4.07 -6.20 3.03
C GLN A 139 3.57 -4.82 3.43
N TYR A 140 2.45 -4.43 2.87
CA TYR A 140 1.84 -3.15 3.13
C TYR A 140 0.35 -3.34 3.40
N ARG A 141 -0.17 -2.58 4.34
CA ARG A 141 -1.61 -2.40 4.51
C ARG A 141 -1.93 -0.92 4.38
N TYR A 142 -2.97 -0.62 3.65
CA TYR A 142 -3.36 0.75 3.41
C TYR A 142 -4.87 0.93 3.44
N GLN A 143 -5.29 2.15 3.67
CA GLN A 143 -6.69 2.54 3.64
C GLN A 143 -6.78 3.99 3.18
N LEU A 144 -7.63 4.26 2.18
CA LEU A 144 -8.01 5.62 1.78
C LEU A 144 -9.29 5.98 2.53
N LYS A 145 -9.17 6.71 3.63
CA LYS A 145 -10.35 7.24 4.33
C LYS A 145 -11.13 8.18 3.42
N GLY A 146 -12.44 8.05 3.44
CA GLY A 146 -13.34 8.71 2.50
C GLY A 146 -13.77 7.82 1.33
N LEU A 147 -13.06 6.70 1.07
CA LEU A 147 -13.38 5.71 0.04
C LEU A 147 -13.45 4.29 0.59
N ASP A 148 -12.37 3.82 1.20
CA ASP A 148 -12.24 2.43 1.66
C ASP A 148 -12.93 2.21 2.99
N LYS A 149 -13.76 1.17 3.08
CA LYS A 149 -14.41 0.75 4.33
C LYS A 149 -13.49 -0.12 5.20
N THR A 150 -12.58 -0.85 4.58
CA THR A 150 -11.68 -1.81 5.22
C THR A 150 -10.23 -1.58 4.80
N TRP A 151 -9.30 -2.18 5.54
CA TRP A 151 -7.90 -2.19 5.17
C TRP A 151 -7.64 -3.08 3.97
N ASN A 152 -6.89 -2.56 3.02
CA ASN A 152 -6.39 -3.28 1.85
C ASN A 152 -4.95 -3.73 2.09
N MET A 153 -4.54 -4.82 1.42
CA MET A 153 -3.17 -5.35 1.49
C MET A 153 -2.51 -5.24 0.12
N SER A 154 -1.24 -4.86 0.12
CA SER A 154 -0.39 -4.83 -1.09
C SER A 154 0.95 -5.48 -0.79
N ARG A 155 1.54 -6.17 -1.78
CA ARG A 155 2.90 -6.74 -1.71
C ARG A 155 3.87 -6.03 -2.63
N ASN A 156 3.40 -5.31 -3.60
CA ASN A 156 4.21 -4.63 -4.61
C ASN A 156 4.48 -3.15 -4.31
N GLY A 157 4.04 -2.65 -3.14
CA GLY A 157 4.29 -1.26 -2.75
C GLY A 157 3.63 -0.25 -3.68
N MET A 158 2.45 -0.58 -4.22
CA MET A 158 1.71 0.28 -5.13
C MET A 158 0.23 0.28 -4.76
N VAL A 159 -0.40 1.42 -4.92
CA VAL A 159 -1.84 1.60 -4.90
C VAL A 159 -2.27 2.40 -6.13
N ASN A 160 -3.39 2.00 -6.71
CA ASN A 160 -3.98 2.66 -7.86
C ASN A 160 -5.41 3.10 -7.54
N TYR A 161 -5.71 4.36 -7.80
CA TYR A 161 -7.04 4.92 -7.67
C TYR A 161 -7.49 5.45 -9.03
N SER A 162 -8.72 5.09 -9.40
CA SER A 162 -9.32 5.50 -10.66
C SER A 162 -10.63 6.21 -10.42
N ASN A 163 -10.83 7.32 -11.11
CA ASN A 163 -12.06 8.09 -11.11
C ASN A 163 -12.53 8.51 -9.69
N LEU A 164 -11.59 9.00 -8.87
CA LEU A 164 -11.94 9.55 -7.57
C LEU A 164 -12.78 10.82 -7.73
N ALA A 165 -13.85 10.90 -6.95
CA ALA A 165 -14.70 12.09 -6.92
C ALA A 165 -13.94 13.29 -6.32
N PRO A 166 -14.29 14.54 -6.68
CA PRO A 166 -13.78 15.71 -5.98
C PRO A 166 -14.07 15.66 -4.48
N GLY A 167 -13.04 15.93 -3.68
CA GLY A 167 -13.13 15.84 -2.22
C GLY A 167 -11.77 15.71 -1.56
N SER A 168 -11.76 15.57 -0.24
CA SER A 168 -10.55 15.35 0.57
C SER A 168 -10.54 13.91 1.09
N TYR A 169 -9.39 13.27 0.94
CA TYR A 169 -9.14 11.88 1.33
C TYR A 169 -7.86 11.81 2.16
N GLU A 170 -7.77 10.84 3.04
CA GLU A 170 -6.58 10.58 3.85
C GLU A 170 -6.07 9.15 3.56
N LEU A 171 -4.93 9.04 2.88
CA LEU A 171 -4.28 7.77 2.62
C LEU A 171 -3.35 7.42 3.79
N ILE A 172 -3.64 6.29 4.44
CA ILE A 172 -2.85 5.77 5.54
C ILE A 172 -2.19 4.49 5.10
N ILE A 173 -0.86 4.39 5.26
CA ILE A 173 -0.07 3.24 4.87
C ILE A 173 0.80 2.77 6.04
N TYR A 174 0.68 1.49 6.38
CA TYR A 174 1.64 0.78 7.22
C TYR A 174 2.46 -0.18 6.36
N ALA A 175 3.72 -0.36 6.71
CA ALA A 175 4.59 -1.32 6.06
C ALA A 175 5.13 -2.34 7.05
N SER A 176 5.38 -3.56 6.60
CA SER A 176 6.18 -4.53 7.35
C SER A 176 7.49 -4.84 6.62
N ASN A 177 8.48 -5.28 7.39
CA ASN A 177 9.69 -5.87 6.83
C ASN A 177 9.46 -7.35 6.46
N ASN A 178 10.51 -8.02 5.97
CA ASN A 178 10.51 -9.43 5.58
C ASN A 178 10.16 -10.41 6.72
N ASP A 179 10.32 -10.02 7.99
CA ASP A 179 10.07 -10.84 9.18
C ASP A 179 8.79 -10.41 9.93
N ASN A 180 7.86 -9.77 9.22
CA ASN A 180 6.56 -9.32 9.73
C ASN A 180 6.63 -8.30 10.88
N VAL A 181 7.73 -7.55 11.01
CA VAL A 181 7.78 -6.40 11.91
C VAL A 181 7.11 -5.21 11.22
N TRP A 182 6.01 -4.75 11.78
CA TRP A 182 5.23 -3.63 11.23
C TRP A 182 5.72 -2.28 11.72
N SER A 183 5.57 -1.25 10.88
CA SER A 183 5.83 0.14 11.27
C SER A 183 4.96 0.55 12.44
N VAL A 184 5.55 1.27 13.40
CA VAL A 184 4.84 1.80 14.57
C VAL A 184 3.96 2.97 14.14
N GLU A 185 4.53 3.87 13.34
CA GLU A 185 3.81 5.02 12.79
C GLU A 185 3.42 4.78 11.34
N PRO A 186 2.21 5.17 10.94
CA PRO A 186 1.80 5.11 9.55
C PRO A 186 2.43 6.25 8.75
N LEU A 187 2.57 6.04 7.46
CA LEU A 187 2.66 7.12 6.50
C LEU A 187 1.24 7.66 6.27
N VAL A 188 1.06 8.96 6.41
CA VAL A 188 -0.21 9.65 6.16
C VAL A 188 -0.01 10.67 5.06
N LEU A 189 -0.86 10.60 4.03
CA LEU A 189 -0.91 11.56 2.92
C LEU A 189 -2.35 12.05 2.76
N GLU A 190 -2.54 13.35 2.87
CA GLU A 190 -3.79 13.99 2.51
C GLU A 190 -3.86 14.18 0.98
N ILE A 191 -4.99 13.76 0.37
CA ILE A 191 -5.20 13.85 -1.07
C ILE A 191 -6.45 14.70 -1.29
N VAL A 192 -6.28 15.83 -1.97
CA VAL A 192 -7.36 16.76 -2.27
C VAL A 192 -7.59 16.80 -3.78
N ILE A 193 -8.76 16.37 -4.21
CA ILE A 193 -9.18 16.45 -5.62
C ILE A 193 -10.08 17.66 -5.77
N LYS A 194 -9.61 18.66 -6.53
CA LYS A 194 -10.34 19.90 -6.77
C LYS A 194 -11.52 19.67 -7.71
N PRO A 195 -12.68 20.25 -7.41
CA PRO A 195 -13.80 20.18 -8.34
C PRO A 195 -13.51 20.97 -9.63
N PRO A 196 -14.13 20.60 -10.75
CA PRO A 196 -13.99 21.34 -12.01
C PRO A 196 -14.55 22.76 -11.84
N PHE A 197 -14.01 23.72 -12.61
CA PHE A 197 -14.34 25.14 -12.51
C PHE A 197 -15.82 25.45 -12.75
N TRP A 198 -16.51 24.62 -13.54
CA TRP A 198 -17.96 24.81 -13.80
C TRP A 198 -18.87 24.44 -12.62
N PHE A 199 -18.33 23.79 -11.55
CA PHE A 199 -18.99 23.62 -10.26
C PHE A 199 -18.68 24.73 -9.25
N SER A 200 -17.92 25.76 -9.67
CA SER A 200 -17.63 26.91 -8.81
C SER A 200 -18.91 27.69 -8.53
N TRP A 201 -18.99 28.32 -7.36
CA TRP A 201 -20.16 29.09 -6.94
C TRP A 201 -20.56 30.18 -7.95
N TRP A 202 -19.58 30.85 -8.60
CA TRP A 202 -19.82 31.85 -9.63
C TRP A 202 -20.39 31.25 -10.94
N ALA A 203 -19.96 30.06 -11.32
CA ALA A 203 -20.51 29.36 -12.47
C ALA A 203 -21.97 28.97 -12.25
N ILE A 204 -22.29 28.49 -11.05
CA ILE A 204 -23.68 28.20 -10.64
C ILE A 204 -24.54 29.46 -10.68
N MET A 205 -24.03 30.62 -10.21
CA MET A 205 -24.74 31.90 -10.34
C MET A 205 -25.03 32.27 -11.79
N ILE A 206 -24.05 32.08 -12.69
CA ILE A 206 -24.27 32.34 -14.12
C ILE A 206 -25.35 31.44 -14.69
N TYR A 207 -25.37 30.15 -14.33
CA TYR A 207 -26.41 29.23 -14.79
C TYR A 207 -27.81 29.65 -14.30
N ILE A 208 -27.92 30.05 -13.03
CA ILE A 208 -29.18 30.55 -12.47
C ILE A 208 -29.65 31.80 -13.24
N LEU A 209 -28.75 32.76 -13.52
CA LEU A 209 -29.09 33.97 -14.28
C LEU A 209 -29.53 33.64 -15.71
N LEU A 210 -28.88 32.72 -16.37
CA LEU A 210 -29.28 32.27 -17.71
C LEU A 210 -30.65 31.61 -17.71
N ILE A 211 -30.97 30.79 -16.70
CA ILE A 211 -32.27 30.17 -16.57
C ILE A 211 -33.34 31.22 -16.32
N LEU A 212 -33.12 32.20 -15.44
CA LEU A 212 -34.05 33.28 -15.18
C LEU A 212 -34.27 34.15 -16.42
N TYR A 213 -33.20 34.45 -17.17
CA TYR A 213 -33.29 35.18 -18.43
C TYR A 213 -34.10 34.41 -19.49
N ALA A 214 -33.88 33.11 -19.62
CA ALA A 214 -34.67 32.27 -20.52
C ALA A 214 -36.14 32.23 -20.17
N ILE A 215 -36.48 32.11 -18.87
CA ILE A 215 -37.88 32.15 -18.39
C ILE A 215 -38.49 33.51 -18.71
N TRP A 216 -37.81 34.61 -18.40
CA TRP A 216 -38.30 35.96 -18.69
C TRP A 216 -38.51 36.15 -20.21
N TYR A 217 -37.58 35.68 -21.04
CA TYR A 217 -37.73 35.76 -22.50
C TYR A 217 -38.95 35.00 -23.01
N ILE A 218 -39.17 33.78 -22.54
CA ILE A 218 -40.33 32.95 -22.90
C ILE A 218 -41.62 33.64 -22.50
N ILE A 219 -41.71 34.21 -21.29
CA ILE A 219 -42.89 34.91 -20.81
C ILE A 219 -43.17 36.13 -21.69
N ASN A 220 -42.15 36.97 -21.98
CA ASN A 220 -42.33 38.13 -22.82
C ASN A 220 -42.67 37.79 -24.27
N PHE A 221 -42.13 36.69 -24.79
CA PHE A 221 -42.47 36.23 -26.14
C PHE A 221 -43.94 35.77 -26.23
N ASN A 222 -44.45 35.08 -25.22
CA ASN A 222 -45.83 34.63 -25.17
C ASN A 222 -46.80 35.79 -24.91
N LEU A 223 -46.41 36.83 -24.19
CA LEU A 223 -47.23 38.03 -23.96
C LEU A 223 -47.31 38.98 -25.16
N ARG A 224 -46.38 38.82 -26.13
CA ARG A 224 -46.38 39.62 -27.38
C ARG A 224 -47.14 38.97 -28.55
N LYS A 225 -47.62 37.75 -28.36
CA LYS A 225 -48.54 37.06 -29.29
C LYS A 225 -49.99 37.32 -28.84
#